data_67c9e64706fe6b3f6e2212d7fdfac0b3
#
_entry.id   67c9e64706fe6b3f6e2212d7fdfac0b3
#
_cell.length_a   1.000
_cell.length_b   1.000
_cell.length_c   1.000
_cell.angle_alpha   90.00
_cell.angle_beta   90.00
_cell.angle_gamma   90.00
#
_symmetry.space_group_name_H-M   'P 1'
#
loop_
_entity.id
_entity.type
_entity.pdbx_description
1 polymer ?
#
loop_
_entity_poly.entity_id
_entity_poly.type
_entity_poly.pdbx_seq_one_letter_code
_entity_poly.pdbx_strand_id
1 'polypeptide(L)'
;MLKVKPPDGYPPEQGRYVRGNDYSPAAVCVILDTFDFAIPSELNELVMAGVDSGAALSGMLQTENIGLEKMICNVVANPNIRYIVLCGRESPGHLPGESLLALKENGVTDTKQIIGSAAPTPYLHNIPMELIERFRNQIASIVNLLCQPGEKDAGVAGLDPKVIEKAVWSCYQEEPVPFMGHKLYDIGAYPEPAICHKIASKLSQPQQDILQPGKSRLAMGLVLHKFLPKTNCRKCSKRTCLAFAIELAKGKCQPDDCPILSQPEFAADRQALIKLLEKE
;
A
#
# COMPACT_ATOMS: atom_id res chain seq x y z
N MET A 1 26.75 -13.39 3.11
CA MET A 1 26.06 -13.40 1.79
C MET A 1 26.03 -11.98 1.25
N LEU A 2 26.28 -11.78 -0.06
CA LEU A 2 26.32 -10.43 -0.64
C LEU A 2 24.90 -9.89 -0.80
N LYS A 3 24.74 -8.57 -0.66
CA LYS A 3 23.49 -7.87 -0.99
C LYS A 3 23.31 -7.82 -2.51
N VAL A 4 22.05 -7.85 -2.93
CA VAL A 4 21.68 -7.90 -4.34
C VAL A 4 20.91 -6.62 -4.70
N LYS A 5 21.24 -6.02 -5.85
CA LYS A 5 20.43 -4.92 -6.38
C LYS A 5 19.04 -5.46 -6.74
N PRO A 6 17.95 -4.85 -6.25
CA PRO A 6 16.62 -5.23 -6.69
C PRO A 6 16.44 -5.08 -8.19
N PRO A 7 15.54 -5.85 -8.81
CA PRO A 7 15.31 -5.79 -10.26
C PRO A 7 14.80 -4.42 -10.70
N ASP A 8 15.01 -4.09 -11.96
CA ASP A 8 14.43 -2.89 -12.56
C ASP A 8 12.90 -2.95 -12.46
N GLY A 9 12.26 -1.82 -12.15
CA GLY A 9 10.83 -1.76 -11.87
C GLY A 9 10.41 -2.09 -10.44
N TYR A 10 11.37 -2.35 -9.53
CA TYR A 10 11.08 -2.48 -8.10
C TYR A 10 10.69 -1.11 -7.47
N PRO A 11 9.68 -1.04 -6.61
CA PRO A 11 8.67 -2.06 -6.26
C PRO A 11 7.63 -2.26 -7.38
N PRO A 12 7.19 -3.52 -7.64
CA PRO A 12 6.31 -3.84 -8.76
C PRO A 12 4.88 -3.31 -8.63
N GLU A 13 4.35 -3.29 -7.42
CA GLU A 13 2.97 -2.89 -7.20
C GLU A 13 2.89 -1.45 -6.70
N GLN A 14 1.93 -0.71 -7.25
CA GLN A 14 1.65 0.65 -6.78
C GLN A 14 0.95 0.62 -5.42
N GLY A 15 1.32 1.57 -4.56
CA GLY A 15 0.76 1.69 -3.23
C GLY A 15 1.18 2.98 -2.53
N ARG A 16 0.82 3.08 -1.26
CA ARG A 16 1.21 4.19 -0.38
C ARG A 16 2.48 3.81 0.36
N TYR A 17 3.62 4.00 -0.26
CA TYR A 17 4.92 3.68 0.32
C TYR A 17 5.99 4.67 -0.14
N VAL A 18 7.08 4.69 0.62
CA VAL A 18 8.33 5.37 0.29
C VAL A 18 9.43 4.32 0.16
N ARG A 19 10.19 4.37 -0.94
CA ARG A 19 11.35 3.54 -1.18
C ARG A 19 12.57 4.20 -0.52
N GLY A 20 13.32 3.41 0.25
CA GLY A 20 14.49 3.87 0.99
C GLY A 20 15.77 3.19 0.52
N ASN A 21 16.50 2.54 1.43
CA ASN A 21 17.74 1.84 1.13
C ASN A 21 17.47 0.44 0.59
N ASP A 22 17.60 0.23 -0.71
CA ASP A 22 17.36 -1.04 -1.39
C ASP A 22 18.12 -2.24 -0.81
N TYR A 23 19.25 -1.99 -0.16
CA TYR A 23 20.09 -3.03 0.42
C TYR A 23 19.78 -3.31 1.90
N SER A 24 18.78 -2.65 2.46
CA SER A 24 18.36 -2.87 3.85
C SER A 24 17.68 -4.23 4.01
N PRO A 25 17.91 -4.92 5.14
CA PRO A 25 17.17 -6.12 5.48
C PRO A 25 15.77 -5.86 6.03
N ALA A 26 15.41 -4.60 6.30
CA ALA A 26 14.17 -4.22 6.96
C ALA A 26 13.19 -3.52 6.01
N ALA A 27 11.91 -3.82 6.18
CA ALA A 27 10.80 -3.02 5.68
C ALA A 27 9.88 -2.61 6.84
N VAL A 28 9.15 -1.51 6.69
CA VAL A 28 8.16 -1.05 7.68
C VAL A 28 6.77 -1.10 7.07
N CYS A 29 5.85 -1.74 7.77
CA CYS A 29 4.45 -1.87 7.42
C CYS A 29 3.62 -1.10 8.45
N VAL A 30 3.07 0.04 8.06
CA VAL A 30 2.19 0.87 8.88
C VAL A 30 0.75 0.52 8.56
N ILE A 31 -0.03 0.12 9.56
CA ILE A 31 -1.46 -0.13 9.35
C ILE A 31 -2.19 1.20 9.16
N LEU A 32 -2.99 1.29 8.11
CA LEU A 32 -3.90 2.40 7.83
C LEU A 32 -5.31 1.99 8.23
N ASP A 33 -5.76 2.50 9.36
CA ASP A 33 -7.05 2.16 9.99
C ASP A 33 -8.22 3.04 9.53
N THR A 34 -7.98 3.94 8.57
CA THR A 34 -9.00 4.83 8.01
C THR A 34 -9.17 4.63 6.51
N PHE A 35 -10.39 4.84 6.02
CA PHE A 35 -10.74 4.87 4.60
C PHE A 35 -10.90 6.28 4.05
N ASP A 36 -10.57 7.30 4.84
CA ASP A 36 -10.56 8.68 4.40
C ASP A 36 -9.52 8.92 3.30
N PHE A 37 -9.80 9.87 2.43
CA PHE A 37 -8.84 10.25 1.37
C PHE A 37 -7.61 10.97 1.93
N ALA A 38 -7.76 11.65 3.07
CA ALA A 38 -6.66 12.30 3.78
C ALA A 38 -6.02 11.30 4.74
N ILE A 39 -4.74 11.02 4.54
CA ILE A 39 -3.96 10.20 5.46
C ILE A 39 -3.61 11.06 6.67
N PRO A 40 -3.84 10.58 7.90
CA PRO A 40 -3.39 11.25 9.11
C PRO A 40 -1.87 11.52 9.07
N SER A 41 -1.46 12.72 9.50
CA SER A 41 -0.04 13.12 9.50
C SER A 41 0.82 12.19 10.34
N GLU A 42 0.28 11.68 11.43
CA GLU A 42 0.94 10.77 12.36
C GLU A 42 1.35 9.47 11.68
N LEU A 43 0.50 8.92 10.80
CA LEU A 43 0.83 7.70 10.04
C LEU A 43 1.91 7.97 8.98
N ASN A 44 1.90 9.16 8.36
CA ASN A 44 2.98 9.55 7.46
C ASN A 44 4.32 9.70 8.20
N GLU A 45 4.31 10.20 9.44
CA GLU A 45 5.50 10.29 10.27
C GLU A 45 6.11 8.91 10.57
N LEU A 46 5.27 7.90 10.83
CA LEU A 46 5.73 6.52 11.01
C LEU A 46 6.36 5.96 9.74
N VAL A 47 5.75 6.23 8.57
CA VAL A 47 6.32 5.81 7.28
C VAL A 47 7.67 6.47 7.05
N MET A 48 7.79 7.77 7.29
CA MET A 48 9.05 8.50 7.12
C MET A 48 10.12 8.04 8.12
N ALA A 49 9.76 7.82 9.39
CA ALA A 49 10.68 7.27 10.38
C ALA A 49 11.30 5.95 9.93
N GLY A 50 10.51 5.08 9.27
CA GLY A 50 11.02 3.83 8.70
C GLY A 50 12.10 4.04 7.66
N VAL A 51 11.85 4.94 6.69
CA VAL A 51 12.81 5.23 5.62
C VAL A 51 14.05 5.96 6.13
N ASP A 52 13.86 6.97 6.97
CA ASP A 52 14.94 7.78 7.53
C ASP A 52 15.87 6.93 8.41
N SER A 53 15.33 5.87 9.02
CA SER A 53 16.10 4.89 9.79
C SER A 53 16.80 3.83 8.90
N GLY A 54 16.59 3.88 7.59
CA GLY A 54 17.28 3.02 6.62
C GLY A 54 16.50 1.80 6.16
N ALA A 55 15.18 1.71 6.36
CA ALA A 55 14.37 0.63 5.77
C ALA A 55 14.42 0.64 4.24
N ALA A 56 14.35 -0.54 3.62
CA ALA A 56 14.30 -0.68 2.16
C ALA A 56 12.99 -0.14 1.57
N LEU A 57 11.91 -0.37 2.30
CA LEU A 57 10.57 0.03 1.92
C LEU A 57 9.78 0.35 3.20
N SER A 58 9.09 1.46 3.22
CA SER A 58 8.18 1.82 4.30
C SER A 58 6.86 2.26 3.70
N GLY A 59 5.74 1.66 4.13
CA GLY A 59 4.46 1.93 3.50
C GLY A 59 3.27 1.49 4.31
N MET A 60 2.07 1.80 3.78
CA MET A 60 0.81 1.58 4.45
C MET A 60 0.11 0.33 3.94
N LEU A 61 -0.44 -0.44 4.87
CA LEU A 61 -1.32 -1.59 4.61
C LEU A 61 -2.72 -1.29 5.15
N GLN A 62 -3.74 -1.44 4.31
CA GLN A 62 -5.12 -1.08 4.64
C GLN A 62 -6.07 -2.27 4.64
N THR A 63 -5.83 -3.29 3.82
CA THR A 63 -6.73 -4.43 3.67
C THR A 63 -6.00 -5.76 3.73
N GLU A 64 -6.68 -6.77 4.25
CA GLU A 64 -6.20 -8.14 4.47
C GLU A 64 -6.08 -8.99 3.19
N ASN A 65 -6.56 -8.46 2.07
CA ASN A 65 -6.60 -9.12 0.76
C ASN A 65 -5.71 -8.40 -0.26
N ILE A 66 -6.27 -7.60 -1.16
CA ILE A 66 -5.54 -6.92 -2.25
C ILE A 66 -4.38 -6.06 -1.73
N GLY A 67 -4.56 -5.38 -0.58
CA GLY A 67 -3.48 -4.62 0.04
C GLY A 67 -2.31 -5.51 0.45
N LEU A 68 -2.62 -6.63 1.10
CA LEU A 68 -1.62 -7.61 1.52
C LEU A 68 -0.94 -8.28 0.32
N GLU A 69 -1.67 -8.62 -0.75
CA GLU A 69 -1.10 -9.14 -1.99
C GLU A 69 -0.07 -8.19 -2.61
N LYS A 70 -0.39 -6.90 -2.69
CA LYS A 70 0.53 -5.88 -3.20
C LYS A 70 1.78 -5.72 -2.33
N MET A 71 1.60 -5.74 -1.01
CA MET A 71 2.71 -5.73 -0.07
C MET A 71 3.62 -6.95 -0.27
N ILE A 72 3.06 -8.15 -0.38
CA ILE A 72 3.81 -9.38 -0.65
C ILE A 72 4.63 -9.25 -1.93
N CYS A 73 4.01 -8.81 -3.04
CA CYS A 73 4.69 -8.60 -4.31
C CYS A 73 5.88 -7.64 -4.18
N ASN A 74 5.68 -6.51 -3.49
CA ASN A 74 6.71 -5.50 -3.30
C ASN A 74 7.87 -6.01 -2.43
N VAL A 75 7.56 -6.71 -1.36
CA VAL A 75 8.57 -7.26 -0.45
C VAL A 75 9.37 -8.37 -1.12
N VAL A 76 8.72 -9.31 -1.80
CA VAL A 76 9.39 -10.44 -2.47
C VAL A 76 10.29 -9.98 -3.62
N ALA A 77 9.92 -8.88 -4.30
CA ALA A 77 10.73 -8.30 -5.38
C ALA A 77 12.07 -7.72 -4.90
N ASN A 78 12.25 -7.51 -3.59
CA ASN A 78 13.54 -7.15 -3.02
C ASN A 78 14.07 -8.28 -2.12
N PRO A 79 15.02 -9.10 -2.61
CA PRO A 79 15.53 -10.25 -1.87
C PRO A 79 16.37 -9.86 -0.63
N ASN A 80 16.70 -8.57 -0.47
CA ASN A 80 17.40 -8.10 0.73
C ASN A 80 16.48 -7.99 1.94
N ILE A 81 15.16 -7.79 1.75
CA ILE A 81 14.21 -7.66 2.84
C ILE A 81 14.01 -9.01 3.53
N ARG A 82 14.34 -9.05 4.81
CA ARG A 82 14.29 -10.24 5.68
C ARG A 82 13.42 -10.03 6.91
N TYR A 83 13.15 -8.79 7.25
CA TYR A 83 12.38 -8.39 8.43
C TYR A 83 11.33 -7.37 8.07
N ILE A 84 10.22 -7.44 8.78
CA ILE A 84 9.14 -6.44 8.68
C ILE A 84 8.90 -5.88 10.08
N VAL A 85 8.94 -4.57 10.23
CA VAL A 85 8.43 -3.88 11.41
C VAL A 85 6.98 -3.54 11.15
N LEU A 86 6.07 -4.19 11.86
CA LEU A 86 4.62 -3.98 11.78
C LEU A 86 4.20 -3.01 12.86
N CYS A 87 3.57 -1.90 12.49
CA CYS A 87 3.20 -0.82 13.41
C CYS A 87 1.90 -0.10 12.96
N GLY A 88 1.53 0.94 13.67
CA GLY A 88 0.23 1.61 13.49
C GLY A 88 -0.84 1.00 14.38
N ARG A 89 -2.09 1.37 14.13
CA ARG A 89 -3.27 0.86 14.84
C ARG A 89 -3.99 -0.17 13.97
N GLU A 90 -4.36 -1.31 14.57
CA GLU A 90 -5.13 -2.33 13.86
C GLU A 90 -6.49 -1.80 13.42
N SER A 91 -6.87 -2.12 12.20
CA SER A 91 -8.17 -1.75 11.62
C SER A 91 -9.25 -2.76 12.05
N PRO A 92 -10.24 -2.35 12.86
CA PRO A 92 -11.25 -3.27 13.39
C PRO A 92 -12.10 -3.95 12.30
N GLY A 93 -12.21 -3.34 11.12
CA GLY A 93 -13.04 -3.85 10.03
C GLY A 93 -12.34 -4.81 9.07
N HIS A 94 -11.00 -4.75 8.99
CA HIS A 94 -10.22 -5.51 8.02
C HIS A 94 -9.12 -6.37 8.64
N LEU A 95 -8.65 -6.05 9.82
CA LEU A 95 -7.59 -6.78 10.53
C LEU A 95 -6.36 -7.11 9.65
N PRO A 96 -5.82 -6.16 8.87
CA PRO A 96 -4.72 -6.45 7.95
C PRO A 96 -3.41 -6.81 8.67
N GLY A 97 -3.17 -6.25 9.85
CA GLY A 97 -1.98 -6.55 10.64
C GLY A 97 -2.05 -7.95 11.24
N GLU A 98 -3.19 -8.33 11.79
CA GLU A 98 -3.46 -9.68 12.29
C GLU A 98 -3.33 -10.71 11.15
N SER A 99 -3.90 -10.41 9.98
CA SER A 99 -3.82 -11.25 8.80
C SER A 99 -2.38 -11.45 8.32
N LEU A 100 -1.55 -10.41 8.37
CA LEU A 100 -0.12 -10.51 8.04
C LEU A 100 0.62 -11.43 9.01
N LEU A 101 0.35 -11.34 10.30
CA LEU A 101 0.94 -12.21 11.33
C LEU A 101 0.48 -13.65 11.15
N ALA A 102 -0.84 -13.87 10.98
CA ALA A 102 -1.42 -15.19 10.75
C ALA A 102 -0.85 -15.84 9.47
N LEU A 103 -0.72 -15.07 8.38
CA LEU A 103 -0.09 -15.53 7.14
C LEU A 103 1.35 -16.00 7.36
N LYS A 104 2.14 -15.23 8.07
CA LYS A 104 3.55 -15.59 8.35
C LYS A 104 3.64 -16.88 9.15
N GLU A 105 2.82 -17.04 10.17
CA GLU A 105 2.83 -18.18 11.08
C GLU A 105 2.21 -19.43 10.44
N ASN A 106 0.98 -19.33 9.96
CA ASN A 106 0.17 -20.48 9.60
C ASN A 106 0.10 -20.74 8.09
N GLY A 107 0.36 -19.72 7.25
CA GLY A 107 0.22 -19.82 5.80
C GLY A 107 -1.21 -19.73 5.31
N VAL A 108 -1.48 -20.41 4.20
CA VAL A 108 -2.79 -20.38 3.54
C VAL A 108 -3.28 -21.79 3.21
N THR A 109 -4.60 -21.92 3.04
CA THR A 109 -5.23 -23.13 2.50
C THR A 109 -4.98 -23.28 0.99
N ASP A 110 -5.38 -24.40 0.39
CA ASP A 110 -5.34 -24.61 -1.07
C ASP A 110 -6.18 -23.56 -1.83
N THR A 111 -7.19 -22.99 -1.18
CA THR A 111 -8.01 -21.91 -1.74
C THR A 111 -7.44 -20.52 -1.46
N LYS A 112 -6.22 -20.44 -0.93
CA LYS A 112 -5.49 -19.22 -0.57
C LYS A 112 -6.16 -18.39 0.53
N GLN A 113 -6.93 -19.01 1.39
CA GLN A 113 -7.43 -18.40 2.62
C GLN A 113 -6.32 -18.40 3.68
N ILE A 114 -6.07 -17.27 4.33
CA ILE A 114 -5.08 -17.16 5.40
C ILE A 114 -5.59 -17.95 6.62
N ILE A 115 -4.82 -18.94 7.04
CA ILE A 115 -5.18 -19.83 8.14
C ILE A 115 -5.05 -19.08 9.48
N GLY A 116 -6.15 -19.08 10.24
CA GLY A 116 -6.19 -18.46 11.56
C GLY A 116 -6.44 -16.96 11.57
N SER A 117 -6.66 -16.32 10.41
CA SER A 117 -7.08 -14.92 10.38
C SER A 117 -8.56 -14.77 10.72
N ALA A 118 -8.86 -13.78 11.58
CA ALA A 118 -10.21 -13.37 11.94
C ALA A 118 -10.79 -12.28 11.01
N ALA A 119 -10.04 -11.85 10.00
CA ALA A 119 -10.48 -10.86 9.03
C ALA A 119 -11.67 -11.38 8.20
N PRO A 120 -12.54 -10.48 7.67
CA PRO A 120 -13.74 -10.90 6.93
C PRO A 120 -13.44 -11.60 5.60
N THR A 121 -12.40 -11.18 4.89
CA THR A 121 -12.07 -11.70 3.54
C THR A 121 -10.57 -11.97 3.37
N PRO A 122 -9.97 -12.86 4.18
CA PRO A 122 -8.53 -13.06 4.23
C PRO A 122 -8.05 -14.00 3.10
N TYR A 123 -8.30 -13.63 1.84
CA TYR A 123 -7.96 -14.44 0.67
C TYR A 123 -6.95 -13.73 -0.23
N LEU A 124 -5.93 -14.47 -0.68
CA LEU A 124 -4.88 -13.98 -1.57
C LEU A 124 -5.05 -14.55 -2.99
N HIS A 125 -6.21 -14.26 -3.61
CA HIS A 125 -6.62 -14.88 -4.86
C HIS A 125 -5.77 -14.50 -6.08
N ASN A 126 -5.24 -13.25 -6.11
CA ASN A 126 -4.63 -12.69 -7.32
C ASN A 126 -3.13 -13.01 -7.46
N ILE A 127 -2.50 -13.58 -6.44
CA ILE A 127 -1.09 -13.96 -6.49
C ILE A 127 -0.93 -15.49 -6.48
N PRO A 128 0.13 -16.03 -7.13
CA PRO A 128 0.37 -17.47 -7.16
C PRO A 128 0.82 -17.99 -5.79
N MET A 129 0.56 -19.27 -5.52
CA MET A 129 0.92 -19.93 -4.26
C MET A 129 2.42 -19.83 -3.99
N GLU A 130 3.24 -19.99 -5.01
CA GLU A 130 4.70 -19.93 -4.92
C GLU A 130 5.20 -18.58 -4.42
N LEU A 131 4.46 -17.49 -4.71
CA LEU A 131 4.80 -16.16 -4.22
C LEU A 131 4.47 -16.00 -2.73
N ILE A 132 3.37 -16.59 -2.29
CA ILE A 132 2.97 -16.62 -0.88
C ILE A 132 4.01 -17.40 -0.06
N GLU A 133 4.37 -18.59 -0.52
CA GLU A 133 5.39 -19.41 0.13
C GLU A 133 6.75 -18.73 0.12
N ARG A 134 7.10 -18.07 -1.00
CA ARG A 134 8.32 -17.29 -1.10
C ARG A 134 8.36 -16.19 -0.06
N PHE A 135 7.28 -15.43 0.12
CA PHE A 135 7.18 -14.40 1.14
C PHE A 135 7.42 -14.98 2.54
N ARG A 136 6.74 -16.06 2.87
CA ARG A 136 6.86 -16.73 4.17
C ARG A 136 8.29 -17.20 4.46
N ASN A 137 8.97 -17.73 3.45
CA ASN A 137 10.36 -18.22 3.57
C ASN A 137 11.37 -17.08 3.57
N GLN A 138 11.14 -16.03 2.78
CA GLN A 138 12.04 -14.88 2.71
C GLN A 138 12.04 -14.10 4.02
N ILE A 139 10.88 -13.82 4.60
CA ILE A 139 10.78 -13.06 5.85
C ILE A 139 11.17 -13.94 7.03
N ALA A 140 12.28 -13.62 7.67
CA ALA A 140 12.76 -14.32 8.84
C ALA A 140 11.87 -14.05 10.06
N SER A 141 11.52 -12.77 10.30
CA SER A 141 10.70 -12.38 11.44
C SER A 141 9.90 -11.11 11.15
N ILE A 142 8.80 -10.95 11.88
CA ILE A 142 8.01 -9.71 11.95
C ILE A 142 8.14 -9.15 13.37
N VAL A 143 8.67 -7.93 13.48
CA VAL A 143 8.69 -7.18 14.74
C VAL A 143 7.31 -6.57 14.92
N ASN A 144 6.52 -7.16 15.80
CA ASN A 144 5.13 -6.74 16.00
C ASN A 144 5.06 -5.64 17.07
N LEU A 145 4.76 -4.42 16.62
CA LEU A 145 4.52 -3.24 17.46
C LEU A 145 3.07 -2.75 17.32
N LEU A 146 2.20 -3.55 16.71
CA LEU A 146 0.83 -3.18 16.37
C LEU A 146 0.02 -2.80 17.62
N CYS A 147 -0.58 -1.61 17.59
CA CYS A 147 -1.54 -1.17 18.60
C CYS A 147 -2.88 -1.88 18.38
N GLN A 148 -3.36 -2.55 19.40
CA GLN A 148 -4.64 -3.25 19.32
C GLN A 148 -5.83 -2.29 19.41
N PRO A 149 -7.00 -2.64 18.82
CA PRO A 149 -8.20 -1.84 18.96
C PRO A 149 -8.55 -1.59 20.43
N GLY A 150 -8.79 -0.33 20.78
CA GLY A 150 -9.16 0.06 22.16
C GLY A 150 -7.99 0.36 23.09
N GLU A 151 -6.75 0.11 22.70
CA GLU A 151 -5.58 0.62 23.43
C GLU A 151 -5.52 2.16 23.37
N LYS A 152 -5.09 2.77 24.47
CA LYS A 152 -4.86 4.22 24.48
C LYS A 152 -3.57 4.57 23.73
N ASP A 153 -3.61 5.62 22.91
CA ASP A 153 -2.48 6.02 22.05
C ASP A 153 -1.21 6.43 22.82
N ALA A 154 -1.37 6.96 24.01
CA ALA A 154 -0.23 7.45 24.78
C ALA A 154 0.69 6.29 25.22
N GLY A 155 1.92 6.30 24.69
CA GLY A 155 2.96 5.33 25.06
C GLY A 155 2.91 4.01 24.30
N VAL A 156 2.07 3.89 23.26
CA VAL A 156 2.03 2.67 22.42
C VAL A 156 3.21 2.67 21.46
N ALA A 157 4.01 1.60 21.55
CA ALA A 157 5.25 1.45 20.78
C ALA A 157 5.05 1.59 19.27
N GLY A 158 3.97 1.09 18.72
CA GLY A 158 3.67 1.14 17.29
C GLY A 158 3.22 2.49 16.75
N LEU A 159 3.02 3.48 17.62
CA LEU A 159 2.63 4.86 17.26
C LEU A 159 3.75 5.86 17.55
N ASP A 160 4.92 5.41 18.04
CA ASP A 160 6.08 6.27 18.33
C ASP A 160 7.15 6.13 17.24
N PRO A 161 7.42 7.18 16.43
CA PRO A 161 8.46 7.17 15.40
C PRO A 161 9.85 6.75 15.91
N LYS A 162 10.19 7.10 17.17
CA LYS A 162 11.48 6.74 17.78
C LYS A 162 11.58 5.25 18.11
N VAL A 163 10.45 4.59 18.38
CA VAL A 163 10.41 3.16 18.58
C VAL A 163 10.53 2.44 17.23
N ILE A 164 9.90 2.97 16.16
CA ILE A 164 10.06 2.46 14.80
C ILE A 164 11.53 2.52 14.36
N GLU A 165 12.20 3.66 14.58
CA GLU A 165 13.64 3.82 14.33
C GLU A 165 14.45 2.70 14.99
N LYS A 166 14.28 2.49 16.29
CA LYS A 166 14.98 1.45 17.04
C LYS A 166 14.66 0.04 16.53
N ALA A 167 13.41 -0.21 16.16
CA ALA A 167 12.99 -1.48 15.62
C ALA A 167 13.64 -1.76 14.25
N VAL A 168 13.72 -0.77 13.36
CA VAL A 168 14.44 -0.89 12.09
C VAL A 168 15.92 -1.21 12.34
N TRP A 169 16.57 -0.51 13.26
CA TRP A 169 17.97 -0.76 13.58
C TRP A 169 18.22 -2.14 14.20
N SER A 170 17.27 -2.64 15.01
CA SER A 170 17.37 -3.99 15.55
C SER A 170 17.37 -5.07 14.46
N CYS A 171 16.72 -4.83 13.33
CA CYS A 171 16.68 -5.75 12.18
C CYS A 171 18.01 -5.83 11.41
N TYR A 172 18.98 -4.97 11.67
CA TYR A 172 20.35 -5.08 11.13
C TYR A 172 21.23 -6.04 11.92
N GLN A 173 20.69 -6.69 12.95
CA GLN A 173 21.41 -7.68 13.75
C GLN A 173 21.14 -9.11 13.22
N GLU A 174 22.06 -10.02 13.53
CA GLU A 174 21.95 -11.42 13.12
C GLU A 174 20.69 -12.09 13.64
N GLU A 175 20.35 -11.77 14.89
CA GLU A 175 19.09 -12.14 15.51
C GLU A 175 18.38 -10.86 15.97
N PRO A 176 17.12 -10.61 15.54
CA PRO A 176 16.35 -9.50 16.03
C PRO A 176 16.06 -9.67 17.52
N VAL A 177 16.89 -9.05 18.33
CA VAL A 177 16.69 -9.01 19.79
C VAL A 177 16.22 -7.61 20.17
N PRO A 178 15.56 -7.43 21.31
CA PRO A 178 15.29 -6.11 21.87
C PRO A 178 16.58 -5.29 21.82
N PHE A 179 16.52 -4.10 21.26
CA PHE A 179 17.68 -3.25 20.98
C PHE A 179 18.61 -3.13 22.18
N MET A 180 19.81 -3.68 22.08
CA MET A 180 20.84 -3.70 23.11
C MET A 180 22.10 -2.92 22.69
N GLY A 181 22.03 -2.02 21.72
CA GLY A 181 23.17 -1.23 21.24
C GLY A 181 23.64 -1.59 19.83
N HIS A 182 24.61 -0.84 19.32
CA HIS A 182 25.00 -0.82 17.92
C HIS A 182 25.87 -2.02 17.49
N LYS A 183 25.25 -3.11 17.12
CA LYS A 183 25.93 -4.07 16.27
C LYS A 183 25.14 -4.20 14.99
N LEU A 184 25.50 -3.42 13.99
CA LEU A 184 24.97 -3.58 12.64
C LEU A 184 25.54 -4.88 12.06
N TYR A 185 24.69 -5.83 11.82
CA TYR A 185 25.04 -7.08 11.16
C TYR A 185 24.39 -7.11 9.77
N ASP A 186 25.21 -7.31 8.75
CA ASP A 186 24.71 -7.48 7.40
C ASP A 186 24.42 -8.96 7.13
N ILE A 187 23.18 -9.36 7.23
CA ILE A 187 22.73 -10.73 7.01
C ILE A 187 22.78 -11.17 5.54
N GLY A 188 23.09 -10.25 4.61
CA GLY A 188 23.10 -10.52 3.18
C GLY A 188 21.72 -10.64 2.57
N ALA A 189 21.66 -10.97 1.29
CA ALA A 189 20.42 -11.16 0.56
C ALA A 189 19.94 -12.61 0.63
N TYR A 190 18.63 -12.79 0.66
CA TYR A 190 18.02 -14.08 0.38
C TYR A 190 18.16 -14.38 -1.13
N PRO A 191 18.37 -15.62 -1.56
CA PRO A 191 18.51 -15.93 -2.99
C PRO A 191 17.33 -15.42 -3.81
N GLU A 192 17.59 -14.66 -4.85
CA GLU A 192 16.56 -14.07 -5.71
C GLU A 192 15.77 -15.19 -6.43
N PRO A 193 14.44 -15.24 -6.31
CA PRO A 193 13.66 -16.25 -7.01
C PRO A 193 13.39 -15.84 -8.47
N ALA A 194 13.22 -16.83 -9.34
CA ALA A 194 12.85 -16.61 -10.74
C ALA A 194 11.54 -15.79 -10.90
N ILE A 195 10.66 -15.81 -9.90
CA ILE A 195 9.42 -15.05 -9.90
C ILE A 195 9.64 -13.53 -9.84
N CYS A 196 10.72 -13.07 -9.19
CA CYS A 196 11.07 -11.64 -9.16
C CYS A 196 11.44 -11.14 -10.55
N HIS A 197 12.14 -11.94 -11.36
CA HIS A 197 12.42 -11.61 -12.75
C HIS A 197 11.15 -11.51 -13.61
N LYS A 198 10.16 -12.39 -13.36
CA LYS A 198 8.86 -12.34 -14.05
C LYS A 198 8.07 -11.09 -13.67
N ILE A 199 8.11 -10.68 -12.41
CA ILE A 199 7.48 -9.44 -11.95
C ILE A 199 8.18 -8.25 -12.59
N ALA A 200 9.49 -8.16 -12.49
CA ALA A 200 10.29 -7.09 -13.09
C ALA A 200 10.12 -7.01 -14.61
N SER A 201 10.09 -8.14 -15.32
CA SER A 201 9.93 -8.17 -16.78
C SER A 201 8.54 -7.72 -17.23
N LYS A 202 7.49 -7.96 -16.45
CA LYS A 202 6.15 -7.42 -16.74
C LYS A 202 6.07 -5.91 -16.57
N LEU A 203 6.88 -5.34 -15.69
CA LEU A 203 6.92 -3.90 -15.42
C LEU A 203 7.88 -3.15 -16.34
N SER A 204 8.92 -3.82 -16.84
CA SER A 204 9.83 -3.25 -17.84
C SER A 204 9.24 -3.18 -19.25
N GLN A 205 8.06 -3.79 -19.49
CA GLN A 205 7.26 -3.43 -20.65
C GLN A 205 6.73 -2.01 -20.41
N PRO A 206 6.99 -1.06 -21.32
CA PRO A 206 6.57 0.31 -21.11
C PRO A 206 5.06 0.34 -20.93
N GLN A 207 4.62 0.45 -19.69
CA GLN A 207 3.31 1.00 -19.38
C GLN A 207 3.40 2.49 -19.71
N GLN A 208 3.26 2.80 -20.99
CA GLN A 208 3.36 4.16 -21.52
C GLN A 208 2.30 5.11 -20.93
N ASP A 209 1.42 4.64 -20.03
CA ASP A 209 0.24 5.41 -19.60
C ASP A 209 0.08 5.63 -18.08
N ILE A 210 1.03 5.26 -17.18
CA ILE A 210 0.71 5.31 -15.74
C ILE A 210 1.59 6.22 -14.88
N LEU A 211 2.69 6.75 -15.36
CA LEU A 211 3.60 7.56 -14.53
C LEU A 211 3.90 8.94 -15.10
N GLN A 212 2.86 9.77 -15.23
CA GLN A 212 3.03 11.21 -15.05
C GLN A 212 2.41 11.59 -13.69
N PRO A 213 3.16 12.20 -12.76
CA PRO A 213 2.57 12.77 -11.56
C PRO A 213 1.58 13.85 -11.99
N GLY A 214 0.28 13.57 -11.82
CA GLY A 214 -0.79 14.49 -12.13
C GLY A 214 -1.93 13.98 -13.01
N LYS A 215 -1.81 12.83 -13.67
CA LYS A 215 -2.81 12.37 -14.65
C LYS A 215 -3.31 10.94 -14.47
N SER A 216 -3.59 10.50 -13.24
CA SER A 216 -4.45 9.33 -13.08
C SER A 216 -5.87 9.72 -13.49
N ARG A 217 -6.46 9.04 -14.49
CA ARG A 217 -7.87 9.22 -14.87
C ARG A 217 -8.84 9.07 -13.70
N LEU A 218 -8.46 8.32 -12.69
CA LEU A 218 -9.20 8.22 -11.43
C LEU A 218 -9.04 9.50 -10.59
N ALA A 219 -7.82 10.03 -10.46
CA ALA A 219 -7.55 11.28 -9.77
C ALA A 219 -8.25 12.44 -10.48
N MET A 220 -8.24 12.47 -11.82
CA MET A 220 -9.01 13.45 -12.61
C MET A 220 -10.52 13.29 -12.33
N GLY A 221 -11.05 12.06 -12.33
CA GLY A 221 -12.45 11.80 -11.98
C GLY A 221 -12.83 12.34 -10.60
N LEU A 222 -11.96 12.23 -9.61
CA LEU A 222 -12.18 12.81 -8.28
C LEU A 222 -12.17 14.34 -8.28
N VAL A 223 -11.30 14.96 -9.07
CA VAL A 223 -11.28 16.42 -9.26
C VAL A 223 -12.58 16.89 -9.95
N LEU A 224 -12.98 16.24 -11.06
CA LEU A 224 -14.20 16.57 -11.79
C LEU A 224 -15.46 16.36 -10.93
N HIS A 225 -15.47 15.35 -10.03
CA HIS A 225 -16.58 15.11 -9.12
C HIS A 225 -16.91 16.29 -8.21
N LYS A 226 -15.93 17.16 -7.89
CA LYS A 226 -16.16 18.36 -7.07
C LYS A 226 -17.15 19.33 -7.70
N PHE A 227 -17.21 19.36 -9.03
CA PHE A 227 -18.06 20.25 -9.83
C PHE A 227 -19.38 19.60 -10.27
N LEU A 228 -19.69 18.41 -9.79
CA LEU A 228 -20.94 17.74 -10.08
C LEU A 228 -21.99 17.95 -8.98
N PRO A 229 -23.29 17.89 -9.31
CA PRO A 229 -24.39 18.15 -8.37
C PRO A 229 -24.46 17.21 -7.15
N LYS A 230 -23.76 16.09 -7.16
CA LYS A 230 -23.69 15.05 -6.10
C LYS A 230 -25.03 14.45 -5.67
N THR A 231 -26.08 14.64 -6.46
CA THR A 231 -27.44 14.17 -6.18
C THR A 231 -27.62 12.66 -6.36
N ASN A 232 -26.68 12.01 -7.07
CA ASN A 232 -26.76 10.59 -7.44
C ASN A 232 -28.12 10.19 -8.06
N CYS A 233 -28.78 11.11 -8.79
CA CYS A 233 -30.15 10.99 -9.28
C CYS A 233 -30.33 9.97 -10.42
N ARG A 234 -29.26 9.44 -10.96
CA ARG A 234 -29.20 8.45 -12.07
C ARG A 234 -29.78 8.92 -13.41
N LYS A 235 -30.14 10.20 -13.56
CA LYS A 235 -30.71 10.75 -14.80
C LYS A 235 -29.75 10.73 -16.00
N CYS A 236 -28.43 10.65 -15.73
CA CYS A 236 -27.37 10.49 -16.74
C CYS A 236 -27.02 9.02 -17.01
N SER A 237 -27.87 8.06 -16.63
CA SER A 237 -27.67 6.61 -16.76
C SER A 237 -26.47 6.05 -15.99
N LYS A 238 -25.83 6.84 -15.13
CA LYS A 238 -24.76 6.40 -14.24
C LYS A 238 -25.27 6.20 -12.83
N ARG A 239 -24.73 5.19 -12.10
CA ARG A 239 -25.20 4.85 -10.75
C ARG A 239 -24.94 5.96 -9.74
N THR A 240 -23.85 6.71 -9.90
CA THR A 240 -23.44 7.82 -9.01
C THR A 240 -22.80 8.94 -9.80
N CYS A 241 -22.78 10.17 -9.24
CA CYS A 241 -22.07 11.29 -9.83
C CYS A 241 -20.56 11.05 -9.93
N LEU A 242 -19.98 10.29 -9.00
CA LEU A 242 -18.58 9.88 -9.09
C LEU A 242 -18.33 8.95 -10.30
N ALA A 243 -19.20 7.99 -10.56
CA ALA A 243 -19.11 7.14 -11.75
C ALA A 243 -19.20 7.96 -13.04
N PHE A 244 -20.05 8.99 -13.07
CA PHE A 244 -20.14 9.94 -14.18
C PHE A 244 -18.83 10.73 -14.35
N ALA A 245 -18.26 11.25 -13.26
CA ALA A 245 -16.98 11.98 -13.28
C ALA A 245 -15.81 11.13 -13.80
N ILE A 246 -15.76 9.86 -13.44
CA ILE A 246 -14.73 8.92 -13.93
C ILE A 246 -14.89 8.66 -15.43
N GLU A 247 -16.13 8.55 -15.92
CA GLU A 247 -16.39 8.37 -17.35
C GLU A 247 -16.11 9.64 -18.16
N LEU A 248 -16.35 10.84 -17.59
CA LEU A 248 -15.91 12.13 -18.14
C LEU A 248 -14.38 12.17 -18.29
N ALA A 249 -13.65 11.80 -17.24
CA ALA A 249 -12.18 11.75 -17.26
C ALA A 249 -11.61 10.74 -18.28
N LYS A 250 -12.42 9.75 -18.69
CA LYS A 250 -12.09 8.80 -19.74
C LYS A 250 -12.51 9.24 -21.15
N GLY A 251 -13.15 10.40 -21.27
CA GLY A 251 -13.72 10.88 -22.54
C GLY A 251 -14.91 10.04 -23.05
N LYS A 252 -15.56 9.24 -22.18
CA LYS A 252 -16.67 8.36 -22.54
C LYS A 252 -18.05 9.00 -22.43
N CYS A 253 -18.13 10.20 -21.90
CA CYS A 253 -19.33 11.02 -21.83
C CYS A 253 -18.94 12.50 -21.84
N GLN A 254 -19.93 13.37 -22.04
CA GLN A 254 -19.78 14.82 -22.08
C GLN A 254 -20.46 15.46 -20.87
N PRO A 255 -20.08 16.70 -20.46
CA PRO A 255 -20.76 17.40 -19.37
C PRO A 255 -22.27 17.53 -19.58
N ASP A 256 -22.71 17.69 -20.83
CA ASP A 256 -24.10 17.83 -21.21
C ASP A 256 -24.96 16.57 -21.07
N ASP A 257 -24.31 15.42 -20.91
CA ASP A 257 -25.01 14.15 -20.61
C ASP A 257 -25.61 14.13 -19.19
N CYS A 258 -25.27 15.12 -18.33
CA CYS A 258 -25.86 15.28 -17.02
C CYS A 258 -26.98 16.37 -17.03
N PRO A 259 -28.27 15.99 -17.04
CA PRO A 259 -29.36 16.96 -17.11
C PRO A 259 -29.45 17.94 -15.93
N ILE A 260 -28.91 17.53 -14.76
CA ILE A 260 -28.86 18.40 -13.57
C ILE A 260 -27.75 19.44 -13.71
N LEU A 261 -26.58 19.06 -14.23
CA LEU A 261 -25.46 19.98 -14.44
C LEU A 261 -25.77 21.06 -15.48
N SER A 262 -26.74 20.80 -16.36
CA SER A 262 -27.21 21.75 -17.38
C SER A 262 -28.20 22.79 -16.84
N GLN A 263 -28.60 22.72 -15.57
CA GLN A 263 -29.48 23.68 -14.94
C GLN A 263 -28.76 25.00 -14.64
N PRO A 264 -29.43 26.15 -14.65
CA PRO A 264 -28.81 27.48 -14.47
C PRO A 264 -28.01 27.61 -13.15
N GLU A 265 -28.46 26.95 -12.09
CA GLU A 265 -27.81 26.95 -10.77
C GLU A 265 -26.41 26.32 -10.79
N PHE A 266 -26.11 25.43 -11.75
CA PHE A 266 -24.81 24.76 -11.92
C PHE A 266 -23.97 25.35 -13.07
N ALA A 267 -24.35 26.50 -13.63
CA ALA A 267 -23.66 27.10 -14.79
C ALA A 267 -22.17 27.37 -14.51
N ALA A 268 -21.82 27.84 -13.32
CA ALA A 268 -20.43 28.10 -12.90
C ALA A 268 -19.62 26.80 -12.80
N ASP A 269 -20.18 25.77 -12.15
CA ASP A 269 -19.54 24.47 -12.00
C ASP A 269 -19.34 23.78 -13.36
N ARG A 270 -20.35 23.88 -14.25
CA ARG A 270 -20.27 23.35 -15.61
C ARG A 270 -19.14 24.02 -16.40
N GLN A 271 -19.00 25.35 -16.34
CA GLN A 271 -17.92 26.08 -17.01
C GLN A 271 -16.53 25.69 -16.45
N ALA A 272 -16.41 25.57 -15.12
CA ALA A 272 -15.17 25.14 -14.48
C ALA A 272 -14.77 23.74 -14.93
N LEU A 273 -15.74 22.83 -15.02
CA LEU A 273 -15.54 21.44 -15.46
C LEU A 273 -15.09 21.38 -16.93
N ILE A 274 -15.72 22.15 -17.82
CA ILE A 274 -15.34 22.24 -19.26
C ILE A 274 -13.89 22.74 -19.38
N LYS A 275 -13.53 23.82 -18.68
CA LYS A 275 -12.15 24.36 -18.68
C LYS A 275 -11.11 23.38 -18.18
N LEU A 276 -11.47 22.49 -17.27
CA LEU A 276 -10.57 21.43 -16.79
C LEU A 276 -10.36 20.33 -17.84
N LEU A 277 -11.41 20.02 -18.61
CA LEU A 277 -11.34 19.02 -19.69
C LEU A 277 -10.61 19.54 -20.94
N GLU A 278 -10.63 20.85 -21.20
CA GLU A 278 -9.95 21.50 -22.36
C GLU A 278 -8.43 21.70 -22.12
N LYS A 279 -7.95 21.60 -20.87
CA LYS A 279 -6.53 21.76 -20.53
C LYS A 279 -5.68 20.51 -20.73
N GLU A 280 -6.27 19.42 -21.18
CA GLU A 280 -5.61 18.17 -21.58
C GLU A 280 -5.48 18.07 -23.09
#